data_15574fd7fded5a5d0405919063f0900b
#
_entry.id   15574fd7fded5a5d0405919063f0900b
#
_cell.length_a   1.000
_cell.length_b   1.000
_cell.length_c   1.000
_cell.angle_alpha   90.00
_cell.angle_beta   90.00
_cell.angle_gamma   90.00
#
_symmetry.space_group_name_H-M   'P 1'
#
loop_
_entity.id
_entity.type
_entity.pdbx_description
1 polymer ?
#
loop_
_entity_poly.entity_id
_entity_poly.type
_entity_poly.pdbx_seq_one_letter_code
_entity_poly.pdbx_strand_id
1 'polypeptide(L)'
;SRRPARHRRPHADRVVLPGVGAFADCRAGLGAVDGMVDALDEFVHKKGRPFLGICVGMQLLADRGLEHGEHAGLGWIGGEVRAIEPGDVRKKVPHMGWNALRIKESPANLFAGIDPGDHVYFVHSYGFVPSNDSCVLAEVEYGPPIVSAVAKGNIAGTQFHPEKSQAVGLRFIANFLSWSP
;
A
#
# COMPACT_ATOMS: atom_id res chain seq x y z
N SER A 1 14.67 35.58 -29.79
CA SER A 1 14.65 34.13 -29.94
C SER A 1 14.65 33.48 -28.54
N ARG A 2 13.45 33.18 -28.02
CA ARG A 2 13.31 32.44 -26.75
C ARG A 2 13.48 30.95 -27.03
N ARG A 3 14.51 30.31 -26.50
CA ARG A 3 14.65 28.85 -26.52
C ARG A 3 13.46 28.25 -25.76
N PRO A 4 12.77 27.23 -26.29
CA PRO A 4 11.75 26.54 -25.54
C PRO A 4 12.39 25.87 -24.32
N ALA A 5 11.79 26.04 -23.15
CA ALA A 5 12.19 25.38 -21.93
C ALA A 5 12.18 23.87 -22.20
N ARG A 6 13.33 23.23 -22.09
CA ARG A 6 13.40 21.75 -22.07
C ARG A 6 12.62 21.28 -20.86
N HIS A 7 11.45 20.73 -21.05
CA HIS A 7 10.77 19.97 -20.03
C HIS A 7 11.72 18.83 -19.63
N ARG A 8 12.42 19.02 -18.51
CA ARG A 8 13.07 17.90 -17.81
C ARG A 8 11.94 16.95 -17.47
N ARG A 9 11.88 15.79 -18.11
CA ARG A 9 11.05 14.69 -17.65
C ARG A 9 11.52 14.38 -16.23
N PRO A 10 10.68 14.47 -15.20
CA PRO A 10 11.09 14.08 -13.87
C PRO A 10 11.42 12.60 -13.91
N HIS A 11 12.68 12.25 -13.80
CA HIS A 11 13.11 10.88 -13.59
C HIS A 11 12.92 10.58 -12.11
N ALA A 12 11.71 10.16 -11.74
CA ALA A 12 11.48 9.61 -10.41
C ALA A 12 12.22 8.28 -10.31
N ASP A 13 12.95 8.08 -9.21
CA ASP A 13 13.59 6.80 -8.91
C ASP A 13 12.66 5.88 -8.14
N ARG A 14 11.67 6.43 -7.45
CA ARG A 14 10.65 5.75 -6.65
C ARG A 14 9.31 6.45 -6.79
N VAL A 15 8.22 5.71 -6.64
CA VAL A 15 6.87 6.26 -6.61
C VAL A 15 6.17 5.84 -5.33
N VAL A 16 5.51 6.80 -4.69
CA VAL A 16 4.60 6.56 -3.57
C VAL A 16 3.20 6.98 -4.00
N LEU A 17 2.25 6.08 -3.88
CA LEU A 17 0.84 6.31 -4.16
C LEU A 17 0.05 6.28 -2.84
N PRO A 18 -0.19 7.41 -2.19
CA PRO A 18 -1.13 7.47 -1.09
C PRO A 18 -2.56 7.42 -1.63
N GLY A 19 -3.50 6.95 -0.81
CA GLY A 19 -4.92 6.98 -1.14
C GLY A 19 -5.75 7.07 0.13
N VAL A 20 -6.76 7.93 0.11
CA VAL A 20 -7.77 8.10 1.17
C VAL A 20 -9.16 8.17 0.56
N GLY A 21 -10.16 7.69 1.29
CA GLY A 21 -11.54 7.62 0.81
C GLY A 21 -11.91 6.25 0.26
N ALA A 22 -12.90 6.18 -0.63
CA ALA A 22 -13.38 4.92 -1.18
C ALA A 22 -12.45 4.36 -2.27
N PHE A 23 -12.40 3.03 -2.35
CA PHE A 23 -11.60 2.32 -3.36
C PHE A 23 -11.92 2.78 -4.79
N ALA A 24 -13.22 2.83 -5.13
CA ALA A 24 -13.67 3.22 -6.46
C ALA A 24 -13.28 4.66 -6.82
N ASP A 25 -13.40 5.58 -5.87
CA ASP A 25 -13.06 6.99 -6.09
C ASP A 25 -11.55 7.17 -6.32
N CYS A 26 -10.73 6.50 -5.51
CA CYS A 26 -9.27 6.52 -5.69
C CYS A 26 -8.87 5.91 -7.05
N ARG A 27 -9.50 4.79 -7.43
CA ARG A 27 -9.23 4.15 -8.73
C ARG A 27 -9.65 5.01 -9.90
N ALA A 28 -10.84 5.62 -9.82
CA ALA A 28 -11.34 6.55 -10.83
C ALA A 28 -10.47 7.81 -10.93
N GLY A 29 -10.10 8.40 -9.78
CA GLY A 29 -9.22 9.56 -9.74
C GLY A 29 -7.86 9.31 -10.39
N LEU A 30 -7.27 8.12 -10.14
CA LEU A 30 -6.02 7.72 -10.80
C LEU A 30 -6.20 7.57 -12.32
N GLY A 31 -7.32 6.98 -12.76
CA GLY A 31 -7.65 6.79 -14.17
C GLY A 31 -8.06 8.08 -14.90
N ALA A 32 -8.52 9.09 -14.17
CA ALA A 32 -8.91 10.39 -14.75
C ALA A 32 -7.71 11.24 -15.19
N VAL A 33 -6.52 10.94 -14.71
CA VAL A 33 -5.29 11.60 -15.16
C VAL A 33 -4.80 10.87 -16.41
N ASP A 34 -4.88 11.55 -17.54
CA ASP A 34 -4.54 10.98 -18.84
C ASP A 34 -3.12 10.37 -18.86
N GLY A 35 -3.03 9.11 -19.28
CA GLY A 35 -1.79 8.35 -19.35
C GLY A 35 -1.16 7.97 -18.00
N MET A 36 -1.78 8.29 -16.86
CA MET A 36 -1.18 8.03 -15.54
C MET A 36 -1.02 6.53 -15.26
N VAL A 37 -2.05 5.73 -15.51
CA VAL A 37 -2.01 4.29 -15.26
C VAL A 37 -0.94 3.62 -16.14
N ASP A 38 -0.87 3.99 -17.42
CA ASP A 38 0.15 3.48 -18.34
C ASP A 38 1.57 3.89 -17.91
N ALA A 39 1.74 5.12 -17.42
CA ALA A 39 3.01 5.61 -16.91
C ALA A 39 3.47 4.86 -15.65
N LEU A 40 2.54 4.56 -14.75
CA LEU A 40 2.82 3.76 -13.55
C LEU A 40 3.16 2.31 -13.93
N ASP A 41 2.44 1.73 -14.88
CA ASP A 41 2.70 0.37 -15.36
C ASP A 41 4.08 0.26 -16.02
N GLU A 42 4.43 1.24 -16.86
CA GLU A 42 5.77 1.34 -17.43
C GLU A 42 6.85 1.49 -16.35
N PHE A 43 6.60 2.34 -15.34
CA PHE A 43 7.54 2.60 -14.25
C PHE A 43 7.80 1.34 -13.42
N VAL A 44 6.74 0.63 -13.06
CA VAL A 44 6.79 -0.53 -12.18
C VAL A 44 7.26 -1.78 -12.93
N HIS A 45 6.61 -2.14 -14.04
CA HIS A 45 6.83 -3.41 -14.69
C HIS A 45 7.93 -3.39 -15.75
N LYS A 46 8.06 -2.29 -16.52
CA LYS A 46 9.10 -2.23 -17.56
C LYS A 46 10.43 -1.71 -17.02
N LYS A 47 10.38 -0.72 -16.11
CA LYS A 47 11.60 -0.13 -15.54
C LYS A 47 12.03 -0.79 -14.23
N GLY A 48 11.18 -1.63 -13.62
CA GLY A 48 11.48 -2.32 -12.36
C GLY A 48 11.73 -1.37 -11.19
N ARG A 49 11.13 -0.17 -11.20
CA ARG A 49 11.39 0.85 -10.17
C ARG A 49 10.53 0.61 -8.93
N PRO A 50 11.06 0.90 -7.73
CA PRO A 50 10.34 0.71 -6.48
C PRO A 50 9.05 1.53 -6.41
N PHE A 51 7.96 0.87 -6.00
CA PHE A 51 6.64 1.45 -5.81
C PHE A 51 6.12 1.14 -4.41
N LEU A 52 5.51 2.13 -3.76
CA LEU A 52 4.84 1.98 -2.46
C LEU A 52 3.40 2.51 -2.53
N GLY A 53 2.43 1.64 -2.30
CA GLY A 53 1.04 2.03 -2.05
C GLY A 53 0.78 2.23 -0.55
N ILE A 54 0.12 3.32 -0.16
CA ILE A 54 -0.23 3.59 1.24
C ILE A 54 -1.76 3.62 1.40
N CYS A 55 -2.28 2.87 2.36
CA CYS A 55 -3.70 2.75 2.69
C CYS A 55 -4.50 2.31 1.46
N VAL A 56 -5.41 3.13 0.92
CA VAL A 56 -6.12 2.79 -0.32
C VAL A 56 -5.15 2.60 -1.49
N GLY A 57 -4.00 3.29 -1.51
CA GLY A 57 -2.94 3.06 -2.50
C GLY A 57 -2.40 1.63 -2.48
N MET A 58 -2.30 0.97 -1.30
CA MET A 58 -2.00 -0.46 -1.20
C MET A 58 -3.18 -1.30 -1.72
N GLN A 59 -4.40 -0.94 -1.35
CA GLN A 59 -5.60 -1.66 -1.75
C GLN A 59 -5.76 -1.69 -3.28
N LEU A 60 -5.42 -0.60 -3.96
CA LEU A 60 -5.46 -0.54 -5.43
C LEU A 60 -4.54 -1.55 -6.12
N LEU A 61 -3.55 -2.12 -5.42
CA LEU A 61 -2.68 -3.19 -5.98
C LEU A 61 -3.45 -4.48 -6.26
N ALA A 62 -4.58 -4.72 -5.58
CA ALA A 62 -5.43 -5.90 -5.72
C ALA A 62 -6.03 -6.03 -7.13
N ASP A 63 -6.54 -7.23 -7.43
CA ASP A 63 -7.32 -7.46 -8.65
C ASP A 63 -8.62 -6.67 -8.63
N ARG A 64 -9.27 -6.58 -7.45
CA ARG A 64 -10.55 -5.90 -7.27
C ARG A 64 -10.77 -5.42 -5.84
N GLY A 65 -11.64 -4.42 -5.70
CA GLY A 65 -12.23 -4.00 -4.43
C GLY A 65 -13.73 -4.23 -4.41
N LEU A 66 -14.27 -4.62 -3.26
CA LEU A 66 -15.68 -4.94 -3.04
C LEU A 66 -16.42 -3.88 -2.22
N GLU A 67 -15.89 -2.67 -2.14
CA GLU A 67 -16.50 -1.53 -1.46
C GLU A 67 -17.61 -0.93 -2.33
N HIS A 68 -18.86 -1.02 -1.85
CA HIS A 68 -20.08 -0.52 -2.57
C HIS A 68 -20.24 -1.09 -3.98
N GLY A 69 -19.80 -2.30 -4.22
CA GLY A 69 -19.81 -2.98 -5.51
C GLY A 69 -18.45 -3.53 -5.88
N GLU A 70 -18.36 -4.18 -7.04
CA GLU A 70 -17.08 -4.71 -7.55
C GLU A 70 -16.40 -3.69 -8.46
N HIS A 71 -15.17 -3.33 -8.13
CA HIS A 71 -14.37 -2.37 -8.87
C HIS A 71 -12.99 -2.95 -9.15
N ALA A 72 -12.54 -2.90 -10.41
CA ALA A 72 -11.21 -3.39 -10.80
C ALA A 72 -10.10 -2.55 -10.16
N GLY A 73 -9.10 -3.23 -9.58
CA GLY A 73 -7.85 -2.64 -9.10
C GLY A 73 -6.81 -2.48 -10.22
N LEU A 74 -5.54 -2.44 -9.84
CA LEU A 74 -4.42 -2.46 -10.75
C LEU A 74 -3.99 -3.90 -11.13
N GLY A 75 -4.36 -4.89 -10.31
CA GLY A 75 -4.04 -6.30 -10.55
C GLY A 75 -2.55 -6.64 -10.45
N TRP A 76 -1.77 -5.86 -9.70
CA TRP A 76 -0.33 -6.08 -9.57
C TRP A 76 0.02 -7.14 -8.53
N ILE A 77 -0.81 -7.27 -7.51
CA ILE A 77 -0.73 -8.33 -6.49
C ILE A 77 -2.11 -9.00 -6.43
N GLY A 78 -2.17 -10.29 -6.75
CA GLY A 78 -3.43 -11.05 -6.79
C GLY A 78 -4.16 -11.03 -5.44
N GLY A 79 -5.49 -10.90 -5.49
CA GLY A 79 -6.36 -10.88 -4.33
C GLY A 79 -7.45 -9.80 -4.41
N GLU A 80 -8.17 -9.61 -3.32
CA GLU A 80 -9.31 -8.69 -3.27
C GLU A 80 -9.30 -7.83 -2.01
N VAL A 81 -9.95 -6.68 -2.09
CA VAL A 81 -10.21 -5.81 -0.95
C VAL A 81 -11.64 -5.98 -0.51
N ARG A 82 -11.84 -6.35 0.75
CA ARG A 82 -13.16 -6.60 1.34
C ARG A 82 -13.34 -5.95 2.71
N ALA A 83 -14.58 -5.84 3.16
CA ALA A 83 -14.91 -5.28 4.47
C ALA A 83 -14.19 -6.07 5.58
N ILE A 84 -13.73 -5.33 6.60
CA ILE A 84 -13.19 -5.92 7.81
C ILE A 84 -14.33 -6.48 8.65
N GLU A 85 -14.21 -7.74 9.07
CA GLU A 85 -15.16 -8.42 9.95
C GLU A 85 -14.44 -8.86 11.22
N PRO A 86 -14.39 -8.03 12.27
CA PRO A 86 -13.64 -8.34 13.49
C PRO A 86 -14.15 -9.55 14.26
N GLY A 87 -15.43 -9.95 14.07
CA GLY A 87 -16.04 -11.05 14.79
C GLY A 87 -16.29 -10.80 16.28
N ASP A 88 -15.87 -9.66 16.80
CA ASP A 88 -16.04 -9.23 18.20
C ASP A 88 -16.79 -7.90 18.23
N VAL A 89 -17.97 -7.86 18.83
CA VAL A 89 -18.84 -6.68 18.94
C VAL A 89 -18.18 -5.49 19.65
N ARG A 90 -17.11 -5.72 20.41
CA ARG A 90 -16.33 -4.65 21.07
C ARG A 90 -15.36 -3.97 20.11
N LYS A 91 -15.01 -4.61 18.99
CA LYS A 91 -14.13 -4.06 17.95
C LYS A 91 -14.96 -3.34 16.91
N LYS A 92 -14.76 -2.05 16.79
CA LYS A 92 -15.53 -1.18 15.89
C LYS A 92 -14.91 -1.16 14.49
N VAL A 93 -15.75 -0.98 13.47
CA VAL A 93 -15.31 -0.61 12.12
C VAL A 93 -15.66 0.86 11.93
N PRO A 94 -14.71 1.70 11.49
CA PRO A 94 -13.35 1.37 11.01
C PRO A 94 -12.38 0.89 12.09
N HIS A 95 -11.40 0.06 11.71
CA HIS A 95 -10.18 -0.15 12.48
C HIS A 95 -9.41 1.17 12.50
N MET A 96 -9.48 1.88 13.62
CA MET A 96 -8.90 3.21 13.78
C MET A 96 -8.06 3.25 15.06
N GLY A 97 -6.82 3.72 14.91
CA GLY A 97 -5.89 3.89 16.01
C GLY A 97 -4.59 3.11 15.83
N TRP A 98 -3.87 2.97 16.94
CA TRP A 98 -2.58 2.30 16.99
C TRP A 98 -2.77 0.79 17.20
N ASN A 99 -2.00 -0.01 16.45
CA ASN A 99 -2.01 -1.45 16.60
C ASN A 99 -0.60 -2.02 16.39
N ALA A 100 -0.31 -3.13 17.07
CA ALA A 100 0.99 -3.76 17.11
C ALA A 100 1.24 -4.63 15.87
N LEU A 101 2.37 -4.45 15.21
CA LEU A 101 2.77 -5.22 14.04
C LEU A 101 3.20 -6.65 14.41
N ARG A 102 2.74 -7.60 13.63
CA ARG A 102 3.27 -8.95 13.53
C ARG A 102 4.04 -9.06 12.21
N ILE A 103 5.36 -8.89 12.28
CA ILE A 103 6.23 -8.87 11.12
C ILE A 103 6.60 -10.30 10.73
N LYS A 104 6.52 -10.62 9.44
CA LYS A 104 6.96 -11.89 8.86
C LYS A 104 8.38 -11.74 8.29
N GLU A 105 9.18 -12.78 8.36
CA GLU A 105 10.48 -12.79 7.69
C GLU A 105 10.31 -12.62 6.18
N SER A 106 11.09 -11.72 5.60
CA SER A 106 11.02 -11.42 4.17
C SER A 106 12.35 -10.88 3.67
N PRO A 107 12.78 -11.27 2.46
CA PRO A 107 13.97 -10.72 1.83
C PRO A 107 13.83 -9.24 1.48
N ALA A 108 12.62 -8.70 1.44
CA ALA A 108 12.35 -7.30 1.09
C ALA A 108 12.97 -6.29 2.08
N ASN A 109 13.28 -6.72 3.30
CA ASN A 109 13.97 -5.92 4.34
C ASN A 109 13.36 -4.53 4.63
N LEU A 110 12.08 -4.33 4.28
CA LEU A 110 11.38 -3.06 4.49
C LEU A 110 11.12 -2.75 5.97
N PHE A 111 11.17 -3.75 6.83
CA PHE A 111 11.01 -3.64 8.28
C PHE A 111 12.35 -3.65 9.04
N ALA A 112 13.49 -3.41 8.40
CA ALA A 112 14.78 -3.34 9.08
C ALA A 112 14.78 -2.29 10.20
N GLY A 113 15.10 -2.73 11.43
CA GLY A 113 15.09 -1.87 12.62
C GLY A 113 13.71 -1.47 13.11
N ILE A 114 12.69 -2.26 12.74
CA ILE A 114 11.32 -2.22 13.29
C ILE A 114 11.07 -3.60 13.89
N ASP A 115 10.68 -3.61 15.16
CA ASP A 115 10.52 -4.85 15.89
C ASP A 115 9.06 -5.35 15.87
N PRO A 116 8.83 -6.68 15.93
CA PRO A 116 7.49 -7.21 16.19
C PRO A 116 6.93 -6.63 17.48
N GLY A 117 5.71 -6.12 17.44
CA GLY A 117 5.07 -5.43 18.56
C GLY A 117 5.15 -3.90 18.47
N ASP A 118 5.97 -3.35 17.59
CA ASP A 118 5.95 -1.92 17.30
C ASP A 118 4.58 -1.49 16.78
N HIS A 119 4.14 -0.29 17.21
CA HIS A 119 2.80 0.21 16.89
C HIS A 119 2.83 1.17 15.71
N VAL A 120 1.85 1.00 14.83
CA VAL A 120 1.60 1.90 13.69
C VAL A 120 0.14 2.32 13.64
N TYR A 121 -0.17 3.40 12.93
CA TYR A 121 -1.49 4.00 12.90
C TYR A 121 -2.32 3.53 11.72
N PHE A 122 -3.56 3.10 12.02
CA PHE A 122 -4.55 2.63 11.05
C PHE A 122 -5.79 3.52 11.05
N VAL A 123 -6.45 3.62 9.91
CA VAL A 123 -7.81 4.12 9.76
C VAL A 123 -8.41 3.55 8.47
N HIS A 124 -9.09 2.40 8.57
CA HIS A 124 -9.68 1.73 7.41
C HIS A 124 -10.84 0.82 7.80
N SER A 125 -11.82 0.68 6.89
CA SER A 125 -12.96 -0.22 7.02
C SER A 125 -12.85 -1.45 6.12
N TYR A 126 -11.96 -1.40 5.13
CA TYR A 126 -11.69 -2.48 4.18
C TYR A 126 -10.23 -2.90 4.28
N GLY A 127 -9.95 -4.16 4.02
CA GLY A 127 -8.61 -4.73 4.07
C GLY A 127 -8.31 -5.54 2.82
N PHE A 128 -7.04 -5.55 2.44
CA PHE A 128 -6.55 -6.36 1.34
C PHE A 128 -6.35 -7.81 1.80
N VAL A 129 -6.91 -8.74 1.06
CA VAL A 129 -6.76 -10.18 1.25
C VAL A 129 -6.05 -10.75 0.02
N PRO A 130 -4.73 -10.93 0.10
CA PRO A 130 -3.96 -11.50 -1.00
C PRO A 130 -4.36 -12.94 -1.29
N SER A 131 -4.30 -13.35 -2.54
CA SER A 131 -4.50 -14.75 -2.96
C SER A 131 -3.29 -15.64 -2.65
N ASN A 132 -2.15 -15.05 -2.28
CA ASN A 132 -0.92 -15.74 -1.94
C ASN A 132 -0.25 -15.08 -0.73
N ASP A 133 -0.10 -15.85 0.36
CA ASP A 133 0.50 -15.37 1.61
C ASP A 133 1.98 -15.02 1.51
N SER A 134 2.68 -15.48 0.46
CA SER A 134 4.10 -15.19 0.27
C SER A 134 4.40 -13.69 0.05
N CYS A 135 3.39 -12.90 -0.32
CA CYS A 135 3.54 -11.45 -0.45
C CYS A 135 3.26 -10.69 0.85
N VAL A 136 2.80 -11.36 1.92
CA VAL A 136 2.47 -10.70 3.19
C VAL A 136 3.73 -10.48 4.01
N LEU A 137 4.04 -9.20 4.29
CA LEU A 137 5.19 -8.80 5.12
C LEU A 137 4.83 -8.64 6.58
N ALA A 138 3.63 -8.17 6.88
CA ALA A 138 3.18 -7.95 8.24
C ALA A 138 1.65 -8.02 8.33
N GLU A 139 1.19 -8.35 9.52
CA GLU A 139 -0.22 -8.42 9.91
C GLU A 139 -0.43 -7.70 11.24
N VAL A 140 -1.68 -7.41 11.56
CA VAL A 140 -2.12 -6.97 12.88
C VAL A 140 -3.32 -7.78 13.33
N GLU A 141 -3.49 -7.91 14.64
CA GLU A 141 -4.64 -8.57 15.22
C GLU A 141 -5.80 -7.59 15.39
N TYR A 142 -6.90 -7.85 14.71
CA TYR A 142 -8.14 -7.08 14.89
C TYR A 142 -9.39 -7.97 14.79
N GLY A 143 -9.46 -9.00 15.65
CA GLY A 143 -10.28 -10.18 15.49
C GLY A 143 -9.46 -11.20 14.70
N PRO A 144 -9.85 -11.57 13.49
CA PRO A 144 -8.94 -12.24 12.57
C PRO A 144 -7.71 -11.37 12.25
N PRO A 145 -6.58 -11.96 11.87
CA PRO A 145 -5.43 -11.21 11.38
C PRO A 145 -5.81 -10.38 10.15
N ILE A 146 -5.36 -9.12 10.12
CA ILE A 146 -5.51 -8.22 8.97
C ILE A 146 -4.13 -7.95 8.39
N VAL A 147 -4.00 -8.09 7.08
CA VAL A 147 -2.76 -7.77 6.37
C VAL A 147 -2.46 -6.28 6.52
N SER A 148 -1.30 -5.96 7.07
CA SER A 148 -0.85 -4.58 7.30
C SER A 148 0.22 -4.12 6.32
N ALA A 149 0.95 -5.05 5.70
CA ALA A 149 1.92 -4.74 4.65
C ALA A 149 2.13 -5.92 3.70
N VAL A 150 2.37 -5.59 2.44
CA VAL A 150 2.66 -6.55 1.36
C VAL A 150 3.88 -6.12 0.56
N ALA A 151 4.55 -7.11 -0.08
CA ALA A 151 5.50 -6.83 -1.15
C ALA A 151 5.54 -7.97 -2.19
N LYS A 152 5.82 -7.61 -3.44
CA LYS A 152 6.04 -8.53 -4.55
C LYS A 152 7.01 -7.88 -5.55
N GLY A 153 8.23 -8.44 -5.67
CA GLY A 153 9.28 -7.82 -6.48
C GLY A 153 9.57 -6.40 -6.00
N ASN A 154 9.43 -5.44 -6.89
CA ASN A 154 9.64 -4.01 -6.65
C ASN A 154 8.39 -3.24 -6.17
N ILE A 155 7.30 -3.94 -5.87
CA ILE A 155 6.04 -3.37 -5.42
C ILE A 155 5.87 -3.63 -3.93
N ALA A 156 5.60 -2.59 -3.15
CA ALA A 156 5.27 -2.68 -1.74
C ALA A 156 3.98 -1.93 -1.42
N GLY A 157 3.34 -2.27 -0.31
CA GLY A 157 2.16 -1.57 0.18
C GLY A 157 2.02 -1.66 1.69
N THR A 158 1.45 -0.63 2.30
CA THR A 158 1.08 -0.60 3.72
C THR A 158 -0.37 -0.21 3.88
N GLN A 159 -1.11 -0.93 4.74
CA GLN A 159 -2.45 -0.52 5.16
C GLN A 159 -2.39 0.59 6.20
N PHE A 160 -1.37 0.57 7.06
CA PHE A 160 -1.11 1.67 7.97
C PHE A 160 -0.58 2.89 7.23
N HIS A 161 -0.66 4.03 7.91
CA HIS A 161 -0.12 5.30 7.46
C HIS A 161 1.28 5.52 8.06
N PRO A 162 2.38 5.25 7.33
CA PRO A 162 3.72 5.46 7.87
C PRO A 162 3.96 6.93 8.23
N GLU A 163 3.39 7.87 7.47
CA GLU A 163 3.50 9.31 7.73
C GLU A 163 2.80 9.74 9.05
N LYS A 164 1.92 8.90 9.60
CA LYS A 164 1.23 9.11 10.89
C LYS A 164 1.75 8.19 11.99
N SER A 165 2.72 7.34 11.71
CA SER A 165 3.21 6.28 12.60
C SER A 165 4.51 6.66 13.33
N GLN A 166 4.78 7.96 13.52
CA GLN A 166 5.90 8.49 14.29
C GLN A 166 7.25 7.88 13.87
N ALA A 167 8.12 7.50 14.82
CA ALA A 167 9.46 6.99 14.55
C ALA A 167 9.45 5.67 13.76
N VAL A 168 8.49 4.79 14.04
CA VAL A 168 8.33 3.51 13.31
C VAL A 168 8.00 3.76 11.85
N GLY A 169 7.06 4.67 11.59
CA GLY A 169 6.69 5.05 10.23
C GLY A 169 7.83 5.74 9.47
N LEU A 170 8.57 6.63 10.12
CA LEU A 170 9.74 7.28 9.53
C LEU A 170 10.83 6.25 9.19
N ARG A 171 11.04 5.25 10.05
CA ARG A 171 11.97 4.15 9.78
C ARG A 171 11.53 3.36 8.55
N PHE A 172 10.25 3.00 8.44
CA PHE A 172 9.71 2.29 7.28
C PHE A 172 9.91 3.10 5.98
N ILE A 173 9.63 4.42 6.01
CA ILE A 173 9.85 5.30 4.85
C ILE A 173 11.34 5.34 4.48
N ALA A 174 12.25 5.45 5.46
CA ALA A 174 13.69 5.45 5.21
C ALA A 174 14.14 4.12 4.58
N ASN A 175 13.62 2.98 5.06
CA ASN A 175 13.90 1.68 4.48
C ASN A 175 13.41 1.60 3.03
N PHE A 176 12.19 2.08 2.73
CA PHE A 176 11.69 2.15 1.36
C PHE A 176 12.55 3.05 0.46
N LEU A 177 13.01 4.19 0.96
CA LEU A 177 13.86 5.10 0.18
C LEU A 177 15.24 4.50 -0.15
N SER A 178 15.72 3.56 0.65
CA SER A 178 16.96 2.83 0.39
C SER A 178 16.76 1.45 -0.24
N TRP A 179 15.51 1.00 -0.37
CA TRP A 179 15.18 -0.32 -0.88
C TRP A 179 15.58 -0.49 -2.35
N SER A 180 16.31 -1.56 -2.64
CA SER A 180 16.72 -1.98 -3.99
C SER A 180 16.28 -3.42 -4.18
N PRO A 181 15.04 -3.63 -4.68
CA PRO A 181 14.45 -4.95 -4.91
C PRO A 181 15.09 -5.70 -6.07
#